data_6c91d7cfc5992b16e4f4eca5bf7f1339
#
_entry.id   6c91d7cfc5992b16e4f4eca5bf7f1339
#
_cell.length_a   1.000
_cell.length_b   1.000
_cell.length_c   1.000
_cell.angle_alpha   90.00
_cell.angle_beta   90.00
_cell.angle_gamma   90.00
#
_symmetry.space_group_name_H-M   'P 1'
#
loop_
_entity.id
_entity.type
_entity.pdbx_description
1 polymer ?
#
loop_
_entity_poly.entity_id
_entity_poly.type
_entity_poly.pdbx_seq_one_letter_code
_entity_poly.pdbx_strand_id
1 'polypeptide(L)'
;QFVFEPIKDWHINLEGSLRQYNEKSHWAVLPIYGYDTNNQPYLLSWNGGAAGYSEVQDYRSSEDYFSTNIYSDYSKTIGDHYFKVMAGFNAELYKNGSLTGFGTDLITPTVPELNTTQDNKNTYNSASELAIAGFFGRVNYNYKERYMLEANLRYDGSSRFIGDKRWGLFPSFSLGWNIAREEFFEPLNSVVGTLKLRGSWGQLGNNETDAWYPFFQTMPTGTTNSGWLLNGVRQNTAGTPGIVSSLLTWETVESWNVGVDFGLFNNRLTGSFDYYQRYTYDMVGPAPTLPGILGTSAPAINNADMKSYGWEMELSWRDRINEFNYGVRFTLADGQREVTKYPNESGDINTWYAGKLDGTIWGYTTVGIAQTQEEMDAHLANNKPNWGSQWGAGDVMYADLNGDGEVTSGSSTLGDHGDLTVIGNSYARYNFGLTLDGSWKGLDFSVFLQGVMKRDYWLSGPYFWGASGDEWQSACFTEHLDYWTPDNPDAYYPKPYFGGITKNQQVQTGYLQNAAYLRVKNVQIGYTLPKSWTQKASMESVRFYVSGDNLLTLTGISAIFDPETLGGDWGPGKLYPLQRTISVGVNVNF
;
A
#
# COMPACT_ATOMS: atom_id res chain seq x y z
N GLN A 1 1.67 32.43 9.26
CA GLN A 1 1.44 32.23 10.69
C GLN A 1 1.59 33.55 11.43
N PHE A 2 0.69 33.85 12.34
CA PHE A 2 0.73 35.00 13.25
C PHE A 2 0.59 34.50 14.69
N VAL A 3 1.50 34.92 15.57
CA VAL A 3 1.52 34.55 16.99
C VAL A 3 1.44 35.83 17.81
N PHE A 4 0.50 35.89 18.72
CA PHE A 4 0.32 36.99 19.65
C PHE A 4 0.43 36.47 21.10
N GLU A 5 1.29 37.08 21.92
CA GLU A 5 1.50 36.76 23.34
C GLU A 5 0.96 37.91 24.20
N PRO A 6 -0.31 37.85 24.66
CA PRO A 6 -0.89 38.90 25.50
C PRO A 6 -0.23 39.07 26.84
N ILE A 7 0.13 37.94 27.45
CA ILE A 7 0.90 37.85 28.69
C ILE A 7 1.86 36.67 28.56
N LYS A 8 2.90 36.65 29.38
CA LYS A 8 3.91 35.59 29.40
C LYS A 8 3.27 34.20 29.44
N ASP A 9 3.74 33.31 28.56
CA ASP A 9 3.34 31.91 28.44
C ASP A 9 1.89 31.68 27.93
N TRP A 10 1.20 32.75 27.48
CA TRP A 10 -0.09 32.66 26.80
C TRP A 10 0.03 33.07 25.33
N HIS A 11 -0.20 32.14 24.41
CA HIS A 11 -0.12 32.37 22.99
C HIS A 11 -1.48 32.27 22.33
N ILE A 12 -1.74 33.15 21.40
CA ILE A 12 -2.86 33.08 20.46
C ILE A 12 -2.25 32.95 19.05
N ASN A 13 -2.59 31.85 18.38
CA ASN A 13 -2.03 31.49 17.09
C ASN A 13 -3.10 31.56 16.01
N LEU A 14 -2.77 32.23 14.91
CA LEU A 14 -3.56 32.25 13.69
C LEU A 14 -2.69 31.75 12.55
N GLU A 15 -3.13 30.67 11.92
CA GLU A 15 -2.45 30.08 10.78
C GLU A 15 -3.42 29.99 9.61
N GLY A 16 -2.96 30.41 8.44
CA GLY A 16 -3.68 30.26 7.19
C GLY A 16 -2.75 29.60 6.16
N SER A 17 -3.27 28.67 5.39
CA SER A 17 -2.57 28.01 4.29
C SER A 17 -3.42 28.03 3.04
N LEU A 18 -2.77 28.34 1.93
CA LEU A 18 -3.31 28.21 0.58
C LEU A 18 -2.37 27.31 -0.21
N ARG A 19 -2.91 26.25 -0.78
CA ARG A 19 -2.19 25.41 -1.73
C ARG A 19 -3.00 25.35 -3.02
N GLN A 20 -2.34 25.66 -4.13
CA GLN A 20 -2.91 25.50 -5.46
C GLN A 20 -2.07 24.50 -6.23
N TYR A 21 -2.73 23.55 -6.86
CA TYR A 21 -2.11 22.59 -7.77
C TYR A 21 -2.83 22.69 -9.11
N ASN A 22 -2.06 22.84 -10.18
CA ASN A 22 -2.58 22.87 -11.53
C ASN A 22 -1.86 21.80 -12.36
N GLU A 23 -2.62 20.93 -12.96
CA GLU A 23 -2.12 19.89 -13.84
C GLU A 23 -2.50 20.20 -15.28
N LYS A 24 -1.58 19.92 -16.18
CA LYS A 24 -1.81 19.90 -17.63
C LYS A 24 -1.25 18.60 -18.17
N SER A 25 -2.09 17.85 -18.83
CA SER A 25 -1.68 16.63 -19.51
C SER A 25 -2.15 16.70 -20.97
N HIS A 26 -1.22 16.40 -21.88
CA HIS A 26 -1.50 16.21 -23.29
C HIS A 26 -1.17 14.76 -23.63
N TRP A 27 -2.10 14.08 -24.25
CA TRP A 27 -1.96 12.67 -24.56
C TRP A 27 -2.52 12.39 -25.96
N ALA A 28 -1.82 11.56 -26.74
CA ALA A 28 -2.25 11.18 -28.07
C ALA A 28 -2.01 9.70 -28.34
N VAL A 29 -2.97 9.05 -28.98
CA VAL A 29 -2.79 7.77 -29.65
C VAL A 29 -2.55 8.05 -31.12
N LEU A 30 -1.43 7.56 -31.62
CA LEU A 30 -1.08 7.69 -33.03
C LEU A 30 -1.35 6.36 -33.77
N PRO A 31 -1.62 6.40 -35.07
CA PRO A 31 -1.73 5.19 -35.87
C PRO A 31 -0.47 4.34 -35.77
N ILE A 32 -0.62 3.05 -35.48
CA ILE A 32 0.48 2.10 -35.41
C ILE A 32 0.52 1.27 -36.68
N TYR A 33 1.71 1.13 -37.25
CA TYR A 33 1.94 0.32 -38.42
C TYR A 33 2.66 -0.98 -38.07
N GLY A 34 2.13 -2.10 -38.52
CA GLY A 34 2.81 -3.38 -38.59
C GLY A 34 3.32 -3.64 -40.02
N TYR A 35 4.12 -4.69 -40.18
CA TYR A 35 4.59 -5.14 -41.49
C TYR A 35 4.17 -6.59 -41.69
N ASP A 36 3.63 -6.90 -42.85
CA ASP A 36 3.28 -8.27 -43.23
C ASP A 36 4.54 -9.09 -43.60
N THR A 37 4.33 -10.36 -43.99
CA THR A 37 5.41 -11.27 -44.39
C THR A 37 6.13 -10.83 -45.68
N ASN A 38 5.53 -9.93 -46.44
CA ASN A 38 6.10 -9.34 -47.66
C ASN A 38 6.74 -7.97 -47.40
N ASN A 39 6.88 -7.61 -46.10
CA ASN A 39 7.40 -6.32 -45.65
C ASN A 39 6.56 -5.11 -46.14
N GLN A 40 5.24 -5.32 -46.31
CA GLN A 40 4.32 -4.24 -46.63
C GLN A 40 3.71 -3.68 -45.33
N PRO A 41 3.69 -2.33 -45.18
CA PRO A 41 3.09 -1.72 -44.00
C PRO A 41 1.56 -1.87 -44.03
N TYR A 42 0.97 -2.18 -42.86
CA TYR A 42 -0.46 -2.16 -42.65
C TYR A 42 -0.79 -1.54 -41.28
N LEU A 43 -1.99 -0.96 -41.17
CA LEU A 43 -2.44 -0.33 -39.93
C LEU A 43 -2.91 -1.37 -38.94
N LEU A 44 -2.39 -1.29 -37.73
CA LEU A 44 -2.81 -2.12 -36.60
C LEU A 44 -4.01 -1.47 -35.89
N SER A 45 -4.87 -2.31 -35.32
CA SER A 45 -5.84 -1.87 -34.33
C SER A 45 -5.16 -1.71 -32.96
N TRP A 46 -5.56 -0.72 -32.19
CA TRP A 46 -5.06 -0.49 -30.85
C TRP A 46 -6.22 -0.38 -29.86
N ASN A 47 -6.09 -1.06 -28.72
CA ASN A 47 -7.04 -0.97 -27.58
C ASN A 47 -8.52 -1.07 -27.97
N GLY A 48 -8.86 -1.99 -28.88
CA GLY A 48 -10.24 -2.20 -29.36
C GLY A 48 -10.75 -1.17 -30.37
N GLY A 49 -9.93 -0.21 -30.77
CA GLY A 49 -10.24 0.73 -31.85
C GLY A 49 -10.07 0.11 -33.24
N ALA A 50 -10.62 0.77 -34.27
CA ALA A 50 -10.41 0.39 -35.68
C ALA A 50 -8.93 0.49 -36.07
N ALA A 51 -8.52 -0.24 -37.12
CA ALA A 51 -7.18 -0.09 -37.68
C ALA A 51 -6.93 1.37 -38.10
N GLY A 52 -5.81 1.94 -37.63
CA GLY A 52 -5.48 3.35 -37.87
C GLY A 52 -6.14 4.33 -36.90
N TYR A 53 -6.78 3.85 -35.84
CA TYR A 53 -7.36 4.71 -34.80
C TYR A 53 -6.34 5.74 -34.28
N SER A 54 -6.77 6.97 -34.16
CA SER A 54 -6.01 8.06 -33.58
C SER A 54 -6.89 8.94 -32.68
N GLU A 55 -6.29 9.49 -31.65
CA GLU A 55 -7.00 10.22 -30.60
C GLU A 55 -6.08 11.27 -29.98
N VAL A 56 -6.64 12.39 -29.59
CA VAL A 56 -5.95 13.41 -28.77
C VAL A 56 -6.82 13.78 -27.60
N GLN A 57 -6.20 13.90 -26.45
CA GLN A 57 -6.82 14.37 -25.21
C GLN A 57 -5.96 15.43 -24.55
N ASP A 58 -6.55 16.57 -24.27
CA ASP A 58 -6.01 17.60 -23.38
C ASP A 58 -6.79 17.62 -22.07
N TYR A 59 -6.07 17.38 -20.99
CA TYR A 59 -6.63 17.42 -19.64
C TYR A 59 -6.04 18.59 -18.87
N ARG A 60 -6.89 19.28 -18.13
CA ARG A 60 -6.53 20.33 -17.17
C ARG A 60 -7.29 20.12 -15.90
N SER A 61 -6.60 20.17 -14.76
CA SER A 61 -7.23 20.21 -13.46
C SER A 61 -6.65 21.33 -12.61
N SER A 62 -7.47 21.81 -11.70
CA SER A 62 -7.07 22.73 -10.65
C SER A 62 -7.57 22.22 -9.31
N GLU A 63 -6.69 22.22 -8.32
CA GLU A 63 -7.02 21.92 -6.94
C GLU A 63 -6.67 23.13 -6.09
N ASP A 64 -7.66 23.64 -5.37
CA ASP A 64 -7.50 24.72 -4.39
C ASP A 64 -7.78 24.17 -3.00
N TYR A 65 -6.81 24.25 -2.11
CA TYR A 65 -6.94 23.89 -0.72
C TYR A 65 -6.68 25.10 0.17
N PHE A 66 -7.66 25.40 1.00
CA PHE A 66 -7.60 26.45 2.01
C PHE A 66 -7.69 25.83 3.39
N SER A 67 -6.81 26.20 4.30
CA SER A 67 -6.95 25.82 5.69
C SER A 67 -6.71 27.00 6.63
N THR A 68 -7.41 26.98 7.75
CA THR A 68 -7.27 27.97 8.81
C THR A 68 -7.26 27.26 10.15
N ASN A 69 -6.26 27.57 10.98
CA ASN A 69 -6.17 27.16 12.38
C ASN A 69 -6.16 28.38 13.26
N ILE A 70 -7.05 28.43 14.23
CA ILE A 70 -7.09 29.46 15.27
C ILE A 70 -7.06 28.73 16.60
N TYR A 71 -6.01 28.91 17.37
CA TYR A 71 -5.92 28.27 18.68
C TYR A 71 -5.18 29.13 19.70
N SER A 72 -5.48 28.89 20.94
CA SER A 72 -4.86 29.53 22.09
C SER A 72 -4.29 28.48 23.00
N ASP A 73 -3.06 28.69 23.46
CA ASP A 73 -2.43 27.85 24.45
C ASP A 73 -1.85 28.66 25.60
N TYR A 74 -1.99 28.11 26.81
CA TYR A 74 -1.41 28.67 28.03
C TYR A 74 -0.61 27.59 28.75
N SER A 75 0.62 27.90 29.11
CA SER A 75 1.47 27.00 29.88
C SER A 75 1.93 27.63 31.20
N LYS A 76 2.08 26.81 32.24
CA LYS A 76 2.56 27.29 33.54
C LYS A 76 3.27 26.19 34.31
N THR A 77 4.38 26.57 34.94
CA THR A 77 5.05 25.73 35.94
C THR A 77 4.77 26.28 37.31
N ILE A 78 4.31 25.43 38.24
CA ILE A 78 4.03 25.76 39.65
C ILE A 78 4.77 24.73 40.49
N GLY A 79 5.91 25.10 41.05
CA GLY A 79 6.80 24.17 41.73
C GLY A 79 7.26 23.07 40.75
N ASP A 80 6.96 21.83 41.09
CA ASP A 80 7.32 20.65 40.29
C ASP A 80 6.25 20.26 39.23
N HIS A 81 5.16 21.04 39.15
CA HIS A 81 4.02 20.76 38.28
C HIS A 81 4.07 21.65 37.03
N TYR A 82 4.08 21.05 35.87
CA TYR A 82 3.91 21.72 34.59
C TYR A 82 2.54 21.42 33.99
N PHE A 83 1.84 22.46 33.57
CA PHE A 83 0.54 22.38 32.89
C PHE A 83 0.61 23.12 31.56
N LYS A 84 0.00 22.54 30.54
CA LYS A 84 -0.31 23.25 29.30
C LYS A 84 -1.74 22.93 28.88
N VAL A 85 -2.54 23.94 28.60
CA VAL A 85 -3.90 23.81 28.09
C VAL A 85 -3.97 24.51 26.74
N MET A 86 -4.64 23.88 25.80
CA MET A 86 -4.86 24.41 24.46
C MET A 86 -6.31 24.19 24.03
N ALA A 87 -6.89 25.17 23.36
CA ALA A 87 -8.18 25.03 22.69
C ALA A 87 -8.16 25.79 21.36
N GLY A 88 -8.85 25.26 20.37
CA GLY A 88 -8.83 25.86 19.06
C GLY A 88 -9.91 25.37 18.12
N PHE A 89 -9.90 25.96 16.95
CA PHE A 89 -10.79 25.69 15.82
C PHE A 89 -9.96 25.52 14.56
N ASN A 90 -10.31 24.54 13.74
CA ASN A 90 -9.75 24.29 12.43
C ASN A 90 -10.86 24.33 11.37
N ALA A 91 -10.59 24.86 10.21
CA ALA A 91 -11.46 24.74 9.04
C ALA A 91 -10.63 24.51 7.78
N GLU A 92 -11.13 23.64 6.93
CA GLU A 92 -10.52 23.26 5.66
C GLU A 92 -11.55 23.27 4.56
N LEU A 93 -11.16 23.77 3.38
CA LEU A 93 -11.96 23.75 2.17
C LEU A 93 -11.08 23.26 1.02
N TYR A 94 -11.48 22.17 0.41
CA TYR A 94 -10.86 21.60 -0.77
C TYR A 94 -11.82 21.74 -1.95
N LYS A 95 -11.33 22.31 -3.06
CA LYS A 95 -12.05 22.42 -4.32
C LYS A 95 -11.23 21.79 -5.43
N ASN A 96 -11.89 20.99 -6.22
CA ASN A 96 -11.28 20.34 -7.40
C ASN A 96 -12.17 20.63 -8.63
N GLY A 97 -11.52 21.00 -9.73
CA GLY A 97 -12.19 21.17 -11.02
C GLY A 97 -11.32 20.61 -12.14
N SER A 98 -11.94 19.95 -13.10
CA SER A 98 -11.23 19.47 -14.29
C SER A 98 -11.98 19.80 -15.57
N LEU A 99 -11.22 19.93 -16.65
CA LEU A 99 -11.70 20.07 -18.02
C LEU A 99 -10.89 19.17 -18.92
N THR A 100 -11.57 18.31 -19.67
CA THR A 100 -10.98 17.45 -20.68
C THR A 100 -11.52 17.80 -22.05
N GLY A 101 -10.63 18.09 -23.00
CA GLY A 101 -10.94 18.15 -24.42
C GLY A 101 -10.50 16.85 -25.09
N PHE A 102 -11.32 16.32 -25.99
CA PHE A 102 -11.09 15.04 -26.65
C PHE A 102 -11.48 15.13 -28.13
N GLY A 103 -10.74 14.44 -29.00
CA GLY A 103 -11.10 14.30 -30.41
C GLY A 103 -10.39 13.10 -31.04
N THR A 104 -10.98 12.55 -32.10
CA THR A 104 -10.44 11.40 -32.85
C THR A 104 -10.19 11.75 -34.30
N ASP A 105 -9.58 10.83 -35.02
CA ASP A 105 -9.28 10.92 -36.45
C ASP A 105 -8.37 12.12 -36.77
N LEU A 106 -7.07 11.96 -36.53
CA LEU A 106 -6.06 12.99 -36.81
C LEU A 106 -5.84 13.16 -38.32
N ILE A 107 -5.87 14.40 -38.79
CA ILE A 107 -5.48 14.74 -40.17
C ILE A 107 -4.03 14.30 -40.44
N THR A 108 -3.17 14.44 -39.45
CA THR A 108 -1.76 14.06 -39.53
C THR A 108 -1.23 13.61 -38.18
N PRO A 109 -0.47 12.50 -38.10
CA PRO A 109 0.15 12.06 -36.87
C PRO A 109 1.37 12.91 -36.43
N THR A 110 1.86 13.81 -37.29
CA THR A 110 3.03 14.65 -36.98
C THR A 110 2.70 15.85 -36.09
N VAL A 111 1.42 16.23 -36.00
CA VAL A 111 0.93 17.34 -35.15
C VAL A 111 -0.32 16.86 -34.44
N PRO A 112 -0.16 16.06 -33.35
CA PRO A 112 -1.28 15.50 -32.62
C PRO A 112 -1.89 16.53 -31.67
N GLU A 113 -2.71 17.42 -32.19
CA GLU A 113 -3.38 18.48 -31.45
C GLU A 113 -4.91 18.35 -31.58
N LEU A 114 -5.68 18.86 -30.62
CA LEU A 114 -7.15 18.80 -30.68
C LEU A 114 -7.73 19.48 -31.93
N ASN A 115 -7.09 20.51 -32.43
CA ASN A 115 -7.57 21.22 -33.62
C ASN A 115 -7.28 20.44 -34.93
N THR A 116 -6.39 19.45 -34.91
CA THR A 116 -6.09 18.56 -36.05
C THR A 116 -6.91 17.28 -36.05
N THR A 117 -7.78 17.06 -35.04
CA THR A 117 -8.77 15.97 -35.08
C THR A 117 -9.96 16.33 -35.95
N GLN A 118 -10.59 15.33 -36.60
CA GLN A 118 -11.70 15.53 -37.51
C GLN A 118 -13.05 15.06 -36.93
N ASP A 119 -13.02 14.06 -36.03
CA ASP A 119 -14.22 13.40 -35.55
C ASP A 119 -14.27 13.36 -34.00
N ASN A 120 -15.45 13.04 -33.46
CA ASN A 120 -15.74 12.85 -32.04
C ASN A 120 -15.21 13.97 -31.12
N LYS A 121 -15.22 15.22 -31.59
CA LYS A 121 -14.80 16.35 -30.74
C LYS A 121 -15.77 16.56 -29.59
N ASN A 122 -15.26 16.40 -28.38
CA ASN A 122 -16.07 16.52 -27.17
C ASN A 122 -15.30 17.19 -26.04
N THR A 123 -16.04 17.68 -25.05
CA THR A 123 -15.48 18.25 -23.84
C THR A 123 -16.24 17.74 -22.61
N TYR A 124 -15.49 17.41 -21.56
CA TYR A 124 -16.04 16.97 -20.29
C TYR A 124 -15.49 17.85 -19.18
N ASN A 125 -16.31 18.15 -18.19
CA ASN A 125 -15.83 18.83 -16.99
C ASN A 125 -16.38 18.16 -15.74
N SER A 126 -15.64 18.29 -14.64
CA SER A 126 -16.10 17.91 -13.31
C SER A 126 -15.73 18.98 -12.30
N ALA A 127 -16.50 19.08 -11.23
CA ALA A 127 -16.19 19.91 -10.07
C ALA A 127 -16.65 19.21 -8.80
N SER A 128 -15.84 19.32 -7.74
CA SER A 128 -16.16 18.77 -6.43
C SER A 128 -15.58 19.64 -5.32
N GLU A 129 -16.26 19.65 -4.17
CA GLU A 129 -15.86 20.41 -2.99
C GLU A 129 -15.97 19.53 -1.75
N LEU A 130 -15.03 19.69 -0.81
CA LEU A 130 -15.07 19.08 0.52
C LEU A 130 -14.76 20.15 1.55
N ALA A 131 -15.60 20.26 2.56
CA ALA A 131 -15.37 21.13 3.71
C ALA A 131 -15.31 20.30 4.99
N ILE A 132 -14.31 20.59 5.82
CA ILE A 132 -14.13 20.01 7.15
C ILE A 132 -13.99 21.16 8.13
N ALA A 133 -14.61 21.04 9.31
CA ALA A 133 -14.41 22.00 10.38
C ALA A 133 -14.39 21.25 11.71
N GLY A 134 -13.53 21.68 12.65
CA GLY A 134 -13.38 20.99 13.91
C GLY A 134 -12.98 21.89 15.06
N PHE A 135 -13.49 21.57 16.25
CA PHE A 135 -13.04 22.13 17.51
C PHE A 135 -12.13 21.14 18.21
N PHE A 136 -11.08 21.64 18.82
CA PHE A 136 -10.14 20.77 19.54
C PHE A 136 -9.66 21.39 20.85
N GLY A 137 -9.33 20.51 21.79
CA GLY A 137 -8.72 20.89 23.05
C GLY A 137 -7.67 19.87 23.47
N ARG A 138 -6.66 20.34 24.22
CA ARG A 138 -5.58 19.51 24.75
C ARG A 138 -5.21 19.98 26.14
N VAL A 139 -4.94 19.03 27.01
CA VAL A 139 -4.35 19.25 28.34
C VAL A 139 -3.12 18.37 28.45
N ASN A 140 -1.98 19.01 28.76
CA ASN A 140 -0.76 18.30 29.12
C ASN A 140 -0.44 18.57 30.58
N TYR A 141 -0.04 17.55 31.28
CA TYR A 141 0.44 17.61 32.67
C TYR A 141 1.72 16.83 32.82
N ASN A 142 2.69 17.41 33.54
CA ASN A 142 3.95 16.75 33.86
C ASN A 142 4.31 17.07 35.31
N TYR A 143 4.61 16.04 36.10
CA TYR A 143 5.09 16.15 37.47
C TYR A 143 6.52 15.63 37.54
N LYS A 144 7.47 16.52 37.85
CA LYS A 144 8.90 16.22 38.04
C LYS A 144 9.55 15.47 36.86
N GLU A 145 8.98 15.53 35.68
CA GLU A 145 9.35 14.67 34.55
C GLU A 145 9.27 13.15 34.84
N ARG A 146 8.55 12.79 35.91
CA ARG A 146 8.28 11.40 36.35
C ARG A 146 6.98 10.91 35.75
N TYR A 147 5.91 11.68 35.92
CA TYR A 147 4.56 11.33 35.46
C TYR A 147 4.11 12.34 34.41
N MET A 148 3.73 11.84 33.29
CA MET A 148 3.27 12.62 32.14
C MET A 148 1.88 12.17 31.75
N LEU A 149 0.98 13.12 31.53
CA LEU A 149 -0.38 12.88 31.07
C LEU A 149 -0.69 13.84 29.93
N GLU A 150 -1.31 13.33 28.87
CA GLU A 150 -1.91 14.14 27.84
C GLU A 150 -3.34 13.65 27.58
N ALA A 151 -4.26 14.59 27.46
CA ALA A 151 -5.64 14.33 27.06
C ALA A 151 -6.00 15.27 25.91
N ASN A 152 -6.56 14.71 24.84
CA ASN A 152 -7.03 15.47 23.69
C ASN A 152 -8.50 15.16 23.44
N LEU A 153 -9.21 16.14 22.91
CA LEU A 153 -10.57 16.00 22.44
C LEU A 153 -10.73 16.76 21.13
N ARG A 154 -11.30 16.08 20.11
CA ARG A 154 -11.69 16.71 18.84
C ARG A 154 -13.16 16.47 18.56
N TYR A 155 -13.81 17.49 18.03
CA TYR A 155 -15.18 17.43 17.55
C TYR A 155 -15.20 17.95 16.12
N ASP A 156 -15.19 17.02 15.14
CA ASP A 156 -14.98 17.31 13.73
C ASP A 156 -16.26 17.06 12.92
N GLY A 157 -16.53 17.95 11.97
CA GLY A 157 -17.64 17.85 11.04
C GLY A 157 -17.18 17.82 9.58
N SER A 158 -17.78 16.97 8.75
CA SER A 158 -17.48 16.81 7.33
C SER A 158 -18.70 17.07 6.46
N SER A 159 -18.50 17.76 5.33
CA SER A 159 -19.55 17.96 4.33
C SER A 159 -19.99 16.69 3.60
N ARG A 160 -19.25 15.58 3.75
CA ARG A 160 -19.60 14.25 3.19
C ARG A 160 -20.78 13.58 3.89
N PHE A 161 -21.17 14.07 5.07
CA PHE A 161 -22.25 13.52 5.87
C PHE A 161 -23.32 14.56 6.13
N ILE A 162 -24.55 14.13 6.40
CA ILE A 162 -25.71 15.01 6.64
C ILE A 162 -26.31 14.80 8.03
N GLY A 163 -27.03 15.82 8.49
CA GLY A 163 -27.77 15.78 9.75
C GLY A 163 -26.86 15.55 10.95
N ASP A 164 -27.30 14.69 11.84
CA ASP A 164 -26.62 14.26 13.07
C ASP A 164 -25.37 13.41 12.79
N LYS A 165 -25.24 12.83 11.60
CA LYS A 165 -24.09 12.02 11.18
C LYS A 165 -22.87 12.84 10.76
N ARG A 166 -23.04 14.15 10.59
CA ARG A 166 -21.98 15.05 10.14
C ARG A 166 -20.85 15.19 11.13
N TRP A 167 -21.15 15.17 12.43
CA TRP A 167 -20.18 15.48 13.48
C TRP A 167 -19.78 14.24 14.26
N GLY A 168 -18.47 14.06 14.44
CA GLY A 168 -17.87 13.00 15.23
C GLY A 168 -17.04 13.55 16.40
N LEU A 169 -17.04 12.83 17.53
CA LEU A 169 -16.25 13.15 18.72
C LEU A 169 -15.12 12.12 18.87
N PHE A 170 -13.88 12.60 18.96
CA PHE A 170 -12.68 11.78 18.95
C PHE A 170 -11.76 12.12 20.12
N PRO A 171 -11.90 11.41 21.25
CA PRO A 171 -11.02 11.57 22.43
C PRO A 171 -9.72 10.78 22.28
N SER A 172 -8.64 11.25 22.94
CA SER A 172 -7.43 10.46 23.12
C SER A 172 -6.71 10.80 24.42
N PHE A 173 -6.01 9.80 24.98
CA PHE A 173 -5.26 9.90 26.22
C PHE A 173 -3.90 9.23 26.08
N SER A 174 -2.87 9.82 26.70
CA SER A 174 -1.59 9.16 26.86
C SER A 174 -1.02 9.36 28.27
N LEU A 175 -0.34 8.32 28.75
CA LEU A 175 0.33 8.29 30.04
C LEU A 175 1.79 7.90 29.84
N GLY A 176 2.68 8.53 30.58
CA GLY A 176 4.09 8.19 30.65
C GLY A 176 4.57 8.16 32.09
N TRP A 177 5.29 7.11 32.45
CA TRP A 177 5.97 6.98 33.73
C TRP A 177 7.47 6.78 33.50
N ASN A 178 8.25 7.77 33.91
CA ASN A 178 9.70 7.71 33.84
C ASN A 178 10.26 7.12 35.13
N ILE A 179 10.37 5.80 35.18
CA ILE A 179 10.80 5.02 36.33
C ILE A 179 12.23 5.39 36.74
N ALA A 180 13.10 5.67 35.78
CA ALA A 180 14.48 6.04 36.06
C ALA A 180 14.63 7.37 36.81
N ARG A 181 13.57 8.18 36.89
CA ARG A 181 13.50 9.41 37.67
C ARG A 181 12.98 9.24 39.10
N GLU A 182 12.59 8.01 39.49
CA GLU A 182 12.11 7.71 40.83
C GLU A 182 13.26 7.55 41.84
N GLU A 183 13.06 7.97 43.06
CA GLU A 183 14.05 7.89 44.15
C GLU A 183 14.47 6.45 44.45
N PHE A 184 13.50 5.50 44.42
CA PHE A 184 13.80 4.09 44.62
C PHE A 184 14.65 3.47 43.50
N PHE A 185 14.71 4.10 42.34
CA PHE A 185 15.46 3.63 41.16
C PHE A 185 16.91 4.15 41.14
N GLU A 186 17.24 5.17 41.93
CA GLU A 186 18.54 5.82 41.96
C GLU A 186 19.74 4.87 42.05
N PRO A 187 19.72 3.78 42.84
CA PRO A 187 20.83 2.83 42.89
C PRO A 187 21.11 2.11 41.56
N LEU A 188 20.13 2.03 40.66
CA LEU A 188 20.23 1.36 39.38
C LEU A 188 20.66 2.33 38.22
N ASN A 189 20.65 3.63 38.48
CA ASN A 189 20.93 4.65 37.43
C ASN A 189 22.33 4.53 36.81
N SER A 190 23.28 3.91 37.51
CA SER A 190 24.61 3.64 36.95
C SER A 190 24.60 2.62 35.80
N VAL A 191 23.59 1.76 35.75
CA VAL A 191 23.40 0.74 34.71
C VAL A 191 22.24 1.10 33.78
N VAL A 192 21.12 1.55 34.36
CA VAL A 192 19.88 1.88 33.63
C VAL A 192 19.65 3.38 33.73
N GLY A 193 20.14 4.12 32.73
CA GLY A 193 20.02 5.58 32.69
C GLY A 193 18.64 6.08 32.24
N THR A 194 17.91 5.27 31.53
CA THR A 194 16.55 5.56 31.07
C THR A 194 15.67 4.33 31.19
N LEU A 195 14.51 4.49 31.81
CA LEU A 195 13.45 3.48 31.79
C LEU A 195 12.12 4.22 31.88
N LYS A 196 11.36 4.20 30.77
CA LYS A 196 10.06 4.87 30.68
C LYS A 196 9.02 3.90 30.16
N LEU A 197 7.93 3.74 30.90
CA LEU A 197 6.72 3.09 30.44
C LEU A 197 5.77 4.13 29.86
N ARG A 198 5.09 3.77 28.79
CA ARG A 198 4.09 4.61 28.14
C ARG A 198 2.89 3.79 27.69
N GLY A 199 1.73 4.41 27.75
CA GLY A 199 0.51 3.84 27.25
C GLY A 199 -0.34 4.93 26.62
N SER A 200 -1.02 4.61 25.53
CA SER A 200 -1.96 5.52 24.90
C SER A 200 -3.18 4.77 24.42
N TRP A 201 -4.29 5.49 24.41
CA TRP A 201 -5.55 5.10 23.78
C TRP A 201 -6.15 6.31 23.09
N GLY A 202 -6.76 6.10 21.93
CA GLY A 202 -7.42 7.20 21.24
C GLY A 202 -8.30 6.75 20.10
N GLN A 203 -9.23 7.64 19.74
CA GLN A 203 -10.11 7.51 18.58
C GLN A 203 -9.81 8.58 17.56
N LEU A 204 -9.86 8.20 16.29
CA LEU A 204 -9.75 9.08 15.11
C LEU A 204 -10.93 8.81 14.19
N GLY A 205 -11.45 9.86 13.57
CA GLY A 205 -12.47 9.73 12.54
C GLY A 205 -11.86 9.71 11.15
N ASN A 206 -12.32 8.78 10.31
CA ASN A 206 -12.08 8.80 8.87
C ASN A 206 -13.39 9.13 8.16
N ASN A 207 -13.36 10.13 7.30
CA ASN A 207 -14.53 10.58 6.53
C ASN A 207 -14.41 10.23 5.04
N GLU A 208 -13.47 9.36 4.66
CA GLU A 208 -13.29 9.01 3.27
C GLU A 208 -14.41 8.09 2.78
N THR A 209 -14.98 8.47 1.65
CA THR A 209 -16.04 7.73 0.94
C THR A 209 -15.73 7.78 -0.56
N ASP A 210 -16.11 6.76 -1.32
CA ASP A 210 -15.88 6.73 -2.77
C ASP A 210 -16.52 7.90 -3.49
N ALA A 211 -17.72 8.34 -3.02
CA ALA A 211 -18.44 9.48 -3.58
C ALA A 211 -18.21 10.75 -2.76
N TRP A 212 -18.01 11.89 -3.45
CA TRP A 212 -17.93 13.21 -2.80
C TRP A 212 -19.25 13.62 -2.10
N TYR A 213 -20.38 13.17 -2.66
CA TYR A 213 -21.73 13.53 -2.21
C TYR A 213 -22.61 12.27 -2.10
N PRO A 214 -22.30 11.35 -1.16
CA PRO A 214 -22.96 10.03 -1.11
C PRO A 214 -24.46 10.09 -0.77
N PHE A 215 -24.94 11.24 -0.35
CA PHE A 215 -26.34 11.50 0.02
C PHE A 215 -27.14 12.21 -1.08
N PHE A 216 -26.49 12.62 -2.19
CA PHE A 216 -27.21 13.23 -3.32
C PHE A 216 -27.69 12.17 -4.31
N GLN A 217 -28.99 12.13 -4.52
CA GLN A 217 -29.58 11.27 -5.52
C GLN A 217 -29.43 11.89 -6.91
N THR A 218 -28.80 11.14 -7.82
CA THR A 218 -28.63 11.55 -9.21
C THR A 218 -29.39 10.63 -10.14
N MET A 219 -29.89 11.17 -11.24
CA MET A 219 -30.48 10.41 -12.35
C MET A 219 -29.47 10.34 -13.49
N PRO A 220 -29.01 9.13 -13.89
CA PRO A 220 -28.15 9.00 -15.07
C PRO A 220 -28.96 9.38 -16.32
N THR A 221 -28.41 10.25 -17.14
CA THR A 221 -29.02 10.67 -18.42
C THR A 221 -28.10 10.33 -19.58
N GLY A 222 -28.63 9.99 -20.73
CA GLY A 222 -27.86 9.72 -21.92
C GLY A 222 -28.57 8.80 -22.91
N THR A 223 -27.97 8.61 -24.05
CA THR A 223 -28.46 7.72 -25.12
C THR A 223 -28.27 6.24 -24.79
N THR A 224 -27.33 5.90 -23.90
CA THR A 224 -27.00 4.52 -23.50
C THR A 224 -28.07 3.88 -22.62
N ASN A 225 -28.89 4.68 -21.94
CA ASN A 225 -29.96 4.19 -21.07
C ASN A 225 -31.21 3.77 -21.84
N SER A 226 -31.24 3.95 -23.18
CA SER A 226 -32.37 3.62 -24.03
C SER A 226 -32.04 2.46 -24.99
N GLY A 227 -32.75 1.36 -24.84
CA GLY A 227 -32.80 0.32 -25.89
C GLY A 227 -33.68 0.70 -27.08
N TRP A 228 -34.26 1.90 -27.10
CA TRP A 228 -35.24 2.33 -28.07
C TRP A 228 -34.63 3.17 -29.18
N LEU A 229 -35.01 2.86 -30.40
CA LEU A 229 -34.72 3.66 -31.60
C LEU A 229 -36.01 4.37 -32.02
N LEU A 230 -36.01 5.70 -32.05
CA LEU A 230 -37.06 6.50 -32.66
C LEU A 230 -36.53 7.01 -34.01
N ASN A 231 -37.14 6.55 -35.10
CA ASN A 231 -36.69 6.85 -36.46
C ASN A 231 -35.20 6.52 -36.69
N GLY A 232 -34.72 5.39 -36.15
CA GLY A 232 -33.33 4.95 -36.28
C GLY A 232 -32.33 5.66 -35.35
N VAL A 233 -32.76 6.59 -34.51
CA VAL A 233 -31.91 7.35 -33.59
C VAL A 233 -32.19 6.96 -32.14
N ARG A 234 -31.13 6.73 -31.35
CA ARG A 234 -31.24 6.57 -29.89
C ARG A 234 -31.60 7.90 -29.23
N GLN A 235 -32.62 7.87 -28.40
CA GLN A 235 -33.07 9.05 -27.68
C GLN A 235 -32.31 9.20 -26.36
N ASN A 236 -32.10 10.46 -25.96
CA ASN A 236 -31.67 10.72 -24.58
C ASN A 236 -32.80 10.36 -23.62
N THR A 237 -32.48 9.55 -22.66
CA THR A 237 -33.40 9.11 -21.59
C THR A 237 -32.77 9.31 -20.22
N ALA A 238 -33.60 9.39 -19.20
CA ALA A 238 -33.15 9.32 -17.82
C ALA A 238 -33.34 7.88 -17.30
N GLY A 239 -32.31 7.36 -16.68
CA GLY A 239 -32.38 6.06 -15.98
C GLY A 239 -33.01 6.20 -14.60
N THR A 240 -33.28 5.07 -13.94
CA THR A 240 -33.75 5.04 -12.57
C THR A 240 -32.71 5.69 -11.65
N PRO A 241 -33.12 6.63 -10.77
CA PRO A 241 -32.20 7.23 -9.82
C PRO A 241 -31.65 6.18 -8.84
N GLY A 242 -30.35 6.27 -8.51
CA GLY A 242 -29.75 5.44 -7.48
C GLY A 242 -30.36 5.69 -6.11
N ILE A 243 -30.43 4.67 -5.26
CA ILE A 243 -30.77 4.88 -3.84
C ILE A 243 -29.54 5.46 -3.14
N VAL A 244 -29.74 6.46 -2.31
CA VAL A 244 -28.68 7.08 -1.48
C VAL A 244 -28.92 6.77 -0.01
N SER A 245 -27.86 6.73 0.79
CA SER A 245 -27.94 6.53 2.23
C SER A 245 -27.76 7.86 2.96
N SER A 246 -28.71 8.20 3.83
CA SER A 246 -28.55 9.25 4.83
C SER A 246 -27.87 8.74 6.13
N LEU A 247 -27.55 7.46 6.19
CA LEU A 247 -27.00 6.79 7.37
C LEU A 247 -25.47 6.72 7.37
N LEU A 248 -24.83 7.04 6.25
CA LEU A 248 -23.38 7.09 6.17
C LEU A 248 -22.81 8.10 7.19
N THR A 249 -21.79 7.64 7.90
CA THR A 249 -21.11 8.41 8.96
C THR A 249 -19.62 8.14 8.95
N TRP A 250 -18.92 8.76 9.88
CA TRP A 250 -17.50 8.55 10.13
C TRP A 250 -17.19 7.09 10.40
N GLU A 251 -16.13 6.60 9.77
CA GLU A 251 -15.45 5.40 10.27
C GLU A 251 -14.66 5.78 11.52
N THR A 252 -14.71 4.96 12.55
CA THR A 252 -13.98 5.21 13.80
C THR A 252 -12.78 4.31 13.89
N VAL A 253 -11.60 4.91 13.98
CA VAL A 253 -10.34 4.20 14.21
C VAL A 253 -9.98 4.34 15.67
N GLU A 254 -10.12 3.25 16.42
CA GLU A 254 -9.70 3.16 17.82
C GLU A 254 -8.35 2.44 17.91
N SER A 255 -7.40 3.04 18.59
CA SER A 255 -6.08 2.44 18.78
C SER A 255 -5.63 2.55 20.22
N TRP A 256 -4.94 1.51 20.70
CA TRP A 256 -4.18 1.56 21.93
C TRP A 256 -2.77 1.02 21.70
N ASN A 257 -1.85 1.55 22.48
CA ASN A 257 -0.44 1.20 22.44
C ASN A 257 0.11 1.14 23.85
N VAL A 258 0.98 0.17 24.11
CA VAL A 258 1.79 0.09 25.32
C VAL A 258 3.24 -0.08 24.90
N GLY A 259 4.12 0.76 25.46
CA GLY A 259 5.53 0.77 25.08
C GLY A 259 6.46 0.97 26.26
N VAL A 260 7.71 0.59 26.04
CA VAL A 260 8.83 0.80 26.95
C VAL A 260 10.01 1.41 26.20
N ASP A 261 10.59 2.47 26.77
CA ASP A 261 11.85 3.06 26.31
C ASP A 261 12.90 2.80 27.38
N PHE A 262 14.08 2.34 26.99
CA PHE A 262 15.17 2.06 27.91
C PHE A 262 16.54 2.52 27.38
N GLY A 263 17.42 2.86 28.31
CA GLY A 263 18.80 3.20 28.03
C GLY A 263 19.69 2.59 29.11
N LEU A 264 20.63 1.73 28.67
CA LEU A 264 21.50 0.96 29.54
C LEU A 264 22.98 1.34 29.32
N PHE A 265 23.82 1.10 30.33
CA PHE A 265 25.27 1.28 30.26
C PHE A 265 25.68 2.72 29.83
N ASN A 266 25.13 3.73 30.53
CA ASN A 266 25.29 5.15 30.16
C ASN A 266 24.75 5.43 28.74
N ASN A 267 23.61 4.86 28.39
CA ASN A 267 22.94 4.98 27.09
C ASN A 267 23.76 4.46 25.89
N ARG A 268 24.72 3.56 26.13
CA ARG A 268 25.37 2.85 25.01
C ARG A 268 24.39 1.92 24.32
N LEU A 269 23.58 1.20 25.08
CA LEU A 269 22.43 0.45 24.55
C LEU A 269 21.17 1.24 24.82
N THR A 270 20.48 1.66 23.76
CA THR A 270 19.15 2.25 23.85
C THR A 270 18.16 1.40 23.05
N GLY A 271 16.91 1.39 23.46
CA GLY A 271 15.88 0.69 22.72
C GLY A 271 14.48 1.11 23.10
N SER A 272 13.57 0.73 22.23
CA SER A 272 12.13 0.82 22.48
C SER A 272 11.45 -0.46 22.03
N PHE A 273 10.37 -0.78 22.70
CA PHE A 273 9.45 -1.85 22.31
C PHE A 273 8.02 -1.35 22.48
N ASP A 274 7.22 -1.55 21.43
CA ASP A 274 5.82 -1.18 21.39
C ASP A 274 4.97 -2.36 20.98
N TYR A 275 3.84 -2.52 21.65
CA TYR A 275 2.75 -3.39 21.23
C TYR A 275 1.50 -2.54 21.02
N TYR A 276 0.83 -2.73 19.87
CA TYR A 276 -0.34 -1.96 19.52
C TYR A 276 -1.48 -2.83 18.98
N GLN A 277 -2.70 -2.35 19.20
CA GLN A 277 -3.89 -2.81 18.49
C GLN A 277 -4.66 -1.59 17.97
N ARG A 278 -5.17 -1.73 16.77
CA ARG A 278 -5.98 -0.73 16.09
C ARG A 278 -7.22 -1.41 15.52
N TYR A 279 -8.37 -0.92 15.93
CA TYR A 279 -9.66 -1.33 15.39
C TYR A 279 -10.19 -0.23 14.49
N THR A 280 -10.68 -0.59 13.32
CA THR A 280 -11.45 0.30 12.45
C THR A 280 -12.88 -0.20 12.47
N TYR A 281 -13.76 0.56 13.08
CA TYR A 281 -15.17 0.27 13.19
C TYR A 281 -15.96 1.04 12.17
N ASP A 282 -17.12 0.51 11.79
CA ASP A 282 -18.07 1.15 10.91
C ASP A 282 -17.44 1.58 9.57
N MET A 283 -16.55 0.74 9.02
CA MET A 283 -16.00 0.94 7.69
C MET A 283 -17.12 0.90 6.66
N VAL A 284 -17.00 1.72 5.63
CA VAL A 284 -17.90 1.66 4.48
C VAL A 284 -17.67 0.33 3.76
N GLY A 285 -18.67 -0.52 3.78
CA GLY A 285 -18.65 -1.84 3.19
C GLY A 285 -19.65 -1.96 2.04
N PRO A 286 -19.81 -3.18 1.49
CA PRO A 286 -20.69 -3.40 0.34
C PRO A 286 -22.15 -3.13 0.69
N ALA A 287 -22.85 -2.73 -0.34
CA ALA A 287 -24.30 -2.55 -0.27
C ALA A 287 -25.01 -3.86 0.11
N PRO A 288 -26.05 -3.81 0.94
CA PRO A 288 -26.86 -5.00 1.21
C PRO A 288 -27.55 -5.48 -0.08
N THR A 289 -27.70 -6.79 -0.21
CA THR A 289 -28.41 -7.38 -1.34
C THR A 289 -29.89 -7.03 -1.25
N LEU A 290 -30.39 -6.30 -2.24
CA LEU A 290 -31.81 -5.96 -2.36
C LEU A 290 -32.49 -6.80 -3.44
N PRO A 291 -33.80 -7.07 -3.31
CA PRO A 291 -34.55 -7.77 -4.36
C PRO A 291 -34.45 -7.05 -5.70
N GLY A 292 -34.17 -7.79 -6.79
CA GLY A 292 -34.00 -7.22 -8.14
C GLY A 292 -35.21 -6.45 -8.68
N ILE A 293 -36.40 -6.66 -8.10
CA ILE A 293 -37.62 -5.91 -8.45
C ILE A 293 -37.51 -4.41 -8.17
N LEU A 294 -36.58 -3.96 -7.31
CA LEU A 294 -36.34 -2.56 -7.05
C LEU A 294 -35.71 -1.82 -8.26
N GLY A 295 -35.12 -2.55 -9.19
CA GLY A 295 -34.55 -1.97 -10.41
C GLY A 295 -33.40 -0.97 -10.19
N THR A 296 -32.81 -0.96 -8.99
CA THR A 296 -31.69 -0.11 -8.62
C THR A 296 -30.80 -0.79 -7.60
N SER A 297 -29.54 -0.34 -7.49
CA SER A 297 -28.59 -0.86 -6.51
C SER A 297 -28.78 -0.22 -5.14
N ALA A 298 -28.55 -0.99 -4.07
CA ALA A 298 -28.49 -0.46 -2.72
C ALA A 298 -27.26 0.45 -2.55
N PRO A 299 -27.33 1.47 -1.68
CA PRO A 299 -26.16 2.29 -1.34
C PRO A 299 -25.23 1.52 -0.41
N ALA A 300 -23.93 1.84 -0.46
CA ALA A 300 -22.97 1.41 0.55
C ALA A 300 -23.40 1.93 1.96
N ILE A 301 -23.04 1.17 2.98
CA ILE A 301 -23.34 1.50 4.38
C ILE A 301 -22.13 1.16 5.26
N ASN A 302 -22.10 1.70 6.48
CA ASN A 302 -21.07 1.38 7.47
C ASN A 302 -21.38 0.00 8.11
N ASN A 303 -20.81 -1.09 7.59
CA ASN A 303 -21.12 -2.46 7.99
C ASN A 303 -19.93 -3.43 8.05
N ALA A 304 -18.72 -2.90 7.97
CA ALA A 304 -17.51 -3.70 8.03
C ALA A 304 -16.58 -3.19 9.15
N ASP A 305 -15.85 -4.10 9.81
CA ASP A 305 -14.88 -3.79 10.85
C ASP A 305 -13.58 -4.57 10.60
N MET A 306 -12.45 -3.96 10.95
CA MET A 306 -11.12 -4.54 10.80
C MET A 306 -10.30 -4.30 12.05
N LYS A 307 -9.46 -5.27 12.41
CA LYS A 307 -8.47 -5.20 13.47
C LYS A 307 -7.07 -5.30 12.87
N SER A 308 -6.19 -4.36 13.24
CA SER A 308 -4.75 -4.45 12.98
C SER A 308 -4.03 -4.56 14.32
N TYR A 309 -3.07 -5.45 14.44
CA TYR A 309 -2.29 -5.62 15.67
C TYR A 309 -0.86 -6.00 15.33
N GLY A 310 0.05 -5.62 16.21
CA GLY A 310 1.46 -5.88 15.98
C GLY A 310 2.35 -5.36 17.09
N TRP A 311 3.64 -5.53 16.87
CA TRP A 311 4.68 -5.01 17.74
C TRP A 311 5.85 -4.47 16.92
N GLU A 312 6.59 -3.54 17.52
CA GLU A 312 7.75 -2.88 16.94
C GLU A 312 8.86 -2.83 17.97
N MET A 313 10.08 -3.07 17.53
CA MET A 313 11.27 -3.03 18.38
C MET A 313 12.39 -2.28 17.67
N GLU A 314 13.03 -1.37 18.38
CA GLU A 314 14.27 -0.73 17.98
C GLU A 314 15.33 -0.96 19.04
N LEU A 315 16.54 -1.35 18.63
CA LEU A 315 17.73 -1.48 19.47
C LEU A 315 18.87 -0.72 18.83
N SER A 316 19.58 0.09 19.61
CA SER A 316 20.74 0.83 19.14
C SER A 316 21.88 0.71 20.16
N TRP A 317 23.00 0.20 19.67
CA TRP A 317 24.24 0.16 20.45
C TRP A 317 25.23 1.16 19.85
N ARG A 318 25.78 2.03 20.67
CA ARG A 318 26.86 2.97 20.27
C ARG A 318 27.95 2.98 21.31
N ASP A 319 29.18 2.80 20.86
CA ASP A 319 30.34 2.81 21.73
C ASP A 319 31.59 3.31 21.00
N ARG A 320 32.66 3.47 21.76
CA ARG A 320 33.94 3.94 21.28
C ARG A 320 35.07 3.10 21.88
N ILE A 321 35.96 2.61 21.02
CA ILE A 321 37.19 1.92 21.41
C ILE A 321 38.37 2.78 20.92
N ASN A 322 39.02 3.50 21.83
CA ASN A 322 40.04 4.49 21.51
C ASN A 322 39.51 5.57 20.52
N GLU A 323 40.03 5.56 19.30
CA GLU A 323 39.63 6.49 18.23
C GLU A 323 38.59 5.92 17.28
N PHE A 324 38.21 4.66 17.47
CA PHE A 324 37.19 4.00 16.65
C PHE A 324 35.80 4.14 17.32
N ASN A 325 34.89 4.89 16.68
CA ASN A 325 33.50 4.94 17.07
C ASN A 325 32.72 3.95 16.20
N TYR A 326 31.79 3.23 16.79
CA TYR A 326 30.93 2.31 16.05
C TYR A 326 29.50 2.32 16.58
N GLY A 327 28.60 2.03 15.69
CA GLY A 327 27.16 1.92 15.97
C GLY A 327 26.54 0.72 15.29
N VAL A 328 25.55 0.11 15.96
CA VAL A 328 24.67 -0.93 15.42
C VAL A 328 23.27 -0.53 15.78
N ARG A 329 22.41 -0.37 14.79
CA ARG A 329 20.98 -0.12 14.98
C ARG A 329 20.19 -1.22 14.31
N PHE A 330 19.32 -1.87 15.06
CA PHE A 330 18.44 -2.93 14.59
C PHE A 330 16.99 -2.54 14.83
N THR A 331 16.16 -2.70 13.81
CA THR A 331 14.71 -2.52 13.89
C THR A 331 14.04 -3.81 13.46
N LEU A 332 12.98 -4.20 14.15
CA LEU A 332 12.16 -5.35 13.81
C LEU A 332 10.71 -5.04 14.12
N ALA A 333 9.84 -5.26 13.16
CA ALA A 333 8.40 -5.04 13.32
C ALA A 333 7.63 -6.21 12.72
N ASP A 334 6.53 -6.56 13.38
CA ASP A 334 5.58 -7.54 12.87
C ASP A 334 4.16 -7.08 13.14
N GLY A 335 3.27 -7.28 12.16
CA GLY A 335 1.87 -6.93 12.30
C GLY A 335 0.99 -7.74 11.37
N GLN A 336 -0.29 -7.81 11.71
CA GLN A 336 -1.33 -8.48 10.92
C GLN A 336 -2.59 -7.64 10.90
N ARG A 337 -3.40 -7.88 9.88
CA ARG A 337 -4.76 -7.33 9.76
C ARG A 337 -5.74 -8.48 9.66
N GLU A 338 -6.85 -8.35 10.37
CA GLU A 338 -7.91 -9.33 10.44
C GLU A 338 -9.26 -8.64 10.28
N VAL A 339 -10.08 -9.16 9.39
CA VAL A 339 -11.47 -8.71 9.25
C VAL A 339 -12.27 -9.27 10.42
N THR A 340 -12.87 -8.40 11.22
CA THR A 340 -13.66 -8.83 12.38
C THR A 340 -15.16 -8.87 12.10
N LYS A 341 -15.61 -8.07 11.11
CA LYS A 341 -16.98 -8.04 10.65
C LYS A 341 -17.03 -7.68 9.16
N TYR A 342 -17.80 -8.42 8.39
CA TYR A 342 -18.04 -8.14 6.97
C TYR A 342 -19.33 -8.87 6.51
N PRO A 343 -20.19 -8.22 5.71
CA PRO A 343 -21.40 -8.86 5.21
C PRO A 343 -21.05 -9.85 4.08
N ASN A 344 -20.95 -11.12 4.44
CA ASN A 344 -20.67 -12.22 3.53
C ASN A 344 -21.56 -13.41 3.93
N GLU A 345 -22.83 -13.32 3.61
CA GLU A 345 -23.83 -14.33 3.97
C GLU A 345 -23.62 -15.65 3.25
N SER A 346 -23.09 -15.63 2.04
CA SER A 346 -22.76 -16.84 1.27
C SER A 346 -21.50 -17.55 1.79
N GLY A 347 -20.66 -16.86 2.58
CA GLY A 347 -19.38 -17.38 3.01
C GLY A 347 -18.33 -17.44 1.90
N ASP A 348 -18.45 -16.66 0.81
CA ASP A 348 -17.53 -16.66 -0.32
C ASP A 348 -16.10 -16.39 0.15
N ILE A 349 -15.16 -17.32 -0.11
CA ILE A 349 -13.75 -17.23 0.27
C ILE A 349 -12.96 -16.22 -0.57
N ASN A 350 -13.45 -15.84 -1.75
CA ASN A 350 -12.79 -14.91 -2.66
C ASN A 350 -12.96 -13.44 -2.23
N THR A 351 -13.92 -13.16 -1.36
CA THR A 351 -14.10 -11.83 -0.76
C THR A 351 -13.68 -11.81 0.71
N TRP A 352 -13.97 -10.71 1.41
CA TRP A 352 -13.73 -10.58 2.84
C TRP A 352 -14.76 -11.38 3.65
N TYR A 353 -14.34 -11.94 4.77
CA TYR A 353 -15.20 -12.62 5.76
C TYR A 353 -14.60 -12.45 7.16
N ALA A 354 -15.41 -12.54 8.19
CA ALA A 354 -14.94 -12.46 9.57
C ALA A 354 -13.91 -13.56 9.89
N GLY A 355 -12.77 -13.18 10.44
CA GLY A 355 -11.60 -14.04 10.70
C GLY A 355 -10.59 -14.13 9.57
N LYS A 356 -10.87 -13.57 8.38
CA LYS A 356 -9.89 -13.55 7.28
C LYS A 356 -8.72 -12.63 7.62
N LEU A 357 -7.51 -13.16 7.54
CA LEU A 357 -6.30 -12.36 7.58
C LEU A 357 -6.04 -11.71 6.21
N ASP A 358 -5.61 -10.47 6.23
CA ASP A 358 -5.17 -9.79 5.01
C ASP A 358 -4.02 -10.55 4.36
N GLY A 359 -4.07 -10.67 3.03
CA GLY A 359 -3.08 -11.41 2.26
C GLY A 359 -3.26 -12.93 2.24
N THR A 360 -4.32 -13.50 2.84
CA THR A 360 -4.61 -14.94 2.80
C THR A 360 -4.71 -15.45 1.36
N ILE A 361 -3.97 -16.50 1.05
CA ILE A 361 -3.95 -17.16 -0.26
C ILE A 361 -4.62 -18.53 -0.13
N TRP A 362 -5.74 -18.70 -0.81
CA TRP A 362 -6.39 -19.99 -1.02
C TRP A 362 -5.84 -20.64 -2.28
N GLY A 363 -5.61 -21.95 -2.25
CA GLY A 363 -5.10 -22.67 -3.41
C GLY A 363 -5.14 -24.19 -3.20
N TYR A 364 -4.83 -24.91 -4.26
CA TYR A 364 -4.78 -26.36 -4.28
C TYR A 364 -3.44 -26.90 -3.75
N THR A 365 -3.46 -28.14 -3.33
CA THR A 365 -2.23 -28.86 -2.94
C THR A 365 -1.68 -29.62 -4.13
N THR A 366 -0.40 -29.34 -4.48
CA THR A 366 0.34 -30.05 -5.52
C THR A 366 0.92 -31.33 -4.95
N VAL A 367 0.74 -32.46 -5.64
CA VAL A 367 1.38 -33.74 -5.34
C VAL A 367 2.73 -33.85 -6.05
N GLY A 368 2.80 -33.40 -7.31
CA GLY A 368 3.99 -33.44 -8.14
C GLY A 368 3.67 -33.21 -9.61
N ILE A 369 4.64 -33.48 -10.48
CA ILE A 369 4.47 -33.53 -11.94
C ILE A 369 4.49 -34.99 -12.37
N ALA A 370 3.47 -35.44 -13.08
CA ALA A 370 3.40 -36.83 -13.56
C ALA A 370 4.54 -37.14 -14.54
N GLN A 371 5.24 -38.22 -14.31
CA GLN A 371 6.38 -38.60 -15.15
C GLN A 371 5.98 -39.46 -16.37
N THR A 372 4.87 -40.19 -16.25
CA THR A 372 4.36 -41.02 -17.34
C THR A 372 2.85 -40.84 -17.50
N GLN A 373 2.29 -41.30 -18.64
CA GLN A 373 0.85 -41.29 -18.85
C GLN A 373 0.13 -42.22 -17.85
N GLU A 374 0.73 -43.37 -17.57
CA GLU A 374 0.19 -44.37 -16.64
C GLU A 374 0.10 -43.81 -15.21
N GLU A 375 1.11 -43.03 -14.79
CA GLU A 375 1.11 -42.35 -13.50
C GLU A 375 -0.05 -41.32 -13.42
N MET A 376 -0.22 -40.49 -14.47
CA MET A 376 -1.32 -39.54 -14.52
C MET A 376 -2.67 -40.24 -14.53
N ASP A 377 -2.85 -41.31 -15.33
CA ASP A 377 -4.11 -42.07 -15.40
C ASP A 377 -4.45 -42.70 -14.04
N ALA A 378 -3.44 -43.25 -13.33
CA ALA A 378 -3.64 -43.79 -11.99
C ALA A 378 -4.00 -42.69 -10.97
N HIS A 379 -3.39 -41.51 -11.08
CA HIS A 379 -3.72 -40.36 -10.23
C HIS A 379 -5.16 -39.87 -10.47
N LEU A 380 -5.55 -39.70 -11.73
CA LEU A 380 -6.87 -39.24 -12.12
C LEU A 380 -8.01 -40.19 -11.75
N ALA A 381 -7.73 -41.47 -11.45
CA ALA A 381 -8.74 -42.41 -11.01
C ALA A 381 -9.40 -42.00 -9.69
N ASN A 382 -8.70 -41.21 -8.84
CA ASN A 382 -9.19 -40.78 -7.53
C ASN A 382 -8.94 -39.29 -7.25
N ASN A 383 -8.40 -38.52 -8.22
CA ASN A 383 -8.06 -37.10 -8.04
C ASN A 383 -8.31 -36.37 -9.37
N LYS A 384 -9.53 -36.41 -9.88
CA LYS A 384 -9.86 -35.86 -11.19
C LYS A 384 -10.22 -34.38 -11.10
N PRO A 385 -9.39 -33.45 -11.65
CA PRO A 385 -9.76 -32.05 -11.68
C PRO A 385 -10.98 -31.78 -12.55
N ASN A 386 -11.89 -30.92 -12.10
CA ASN A 386 -13.07 -30.49 -12.85
C ASN A 386 -12.76 -29.42 -13.92
N TRP A 387 -11.50 -29.06 -14.07
CA TRP A 387 -11.00 -28.13 -15.09
C TRP A 387 -9.92 -28.79 -15.95
N GLY A 388 -9.62 -28.16 -17.09
CA GLY A 388 -8.63 -28.65 -18.02
C GLY A 388 -9.09 -29.90 -18.77
N SER A 389 -8.23 -30.39 -19.65
CA SER A 389 -8.46 -31.61 -20.43
C SER A 389 -7.15 -32.20 -20.92
N GLN A 390 -7.17 -33.43 -21.42
CA GLN A 390 -5.98 -34.09 -21.98
C GLN A 390 -4.79 -34.11 -21.01
N TRP A 391 -5.06 -34.55 -19.79
CA TRP A 391 -4.04 -34.73 -18.75
C TRP A 391 -3.05 -35.83 -19.12
N GLY A 392 -1.75 -35.63 -18.86
CA GLY A 392 -0.75 -36.60 -19.20
C GLY A 392 0.61 -36.35 -18.52
N ALA A 393 1.63 -37.06 -19.00
CA ALA A 393 2.99 -36.86 -18.54
C ALA A 393 3.43 -35.41 -18.69
N GLY A 394 4.05 -34.87 -17.66
CA GLY A 394 4.48 -33.47 -17.56
C GLY A 394 3.45 -32.52 -16.98
N ASP A 395 2.24 -32.98 -16.67
CA ASP A 395 1.22 -32.15 -16.01
C ASP A 395 1.28 -32.26 -14.49
N VAL A 396 0.79 -31.19 -13.84
CA VAL A 396 0.69 -31.14 -12.38
C VAL A 396 -0.40 -32.08 -11.87
N MET A 397 -0.08 -32.85 -10.86
CA MET A 397 -1.02 -33.68 -10.10
C MET A 397 -1.49 -32.89 -8.87
N TYR A 398 -2.82 -32.73 -8.75
CA TYR A 398 -3.46 -32.04 -7.62
C TYR A 398 -4.07 -33.06 -6.64
N ALA A 399 -4.01 -32.76 -5.35
CA ALA A 399 -4.57 -33.63 -4.33
C ALA A 399 -6.09 -33.40 -4.16
N ASP A 400 -6.85 -34.47 -4.13
CA ASP A 400 -8.19 -34.53 -3.54
C ASP A 400 -8.03 -34.53 -2.01
N LEU A 401 -8.47 -33.48 -1.34
CA LEU A 401 -8.33 -33.31 0.10
C LEU A 401 -9.59 -33.76 0.86
N ASN A 402 -10.73 -33.73 0.21
CA ASN A 402 -12.02 -34.12 0.82
C ASN A 402 -12.37 -35.60 0.61
N GLY A 403 -11.69 -36.29 -0.32
CA GLY A 403 -11.81 -37.73 -0.57
C GLY A 403 -13.02 -38.12 -1.42
N ASP A 404 -13.56 -37.21 -2.25
CA ASP A 404 -14.72 -37.47 -3.09
C ASP A 404 -14.37 -38.01 -4.50
N GLY A 405 -13.07 -38.09 -4.83
CA GLY A 405 -12.53 -38.58 -6.11
C GLY A 405 -12.37 -37.50 -7.18
N GLU A 406 -12.76 -36.27 -6.90
CA GLU A 406 -12.60 -35.13 -7.79
C GLU A 406 -11.75 -34.06 -7.11
N VAL A 407 -11.08 -33.20 -7.90
CA VAL A 407 -10.43 -32.01 -7.39
C VAL A 407 -11.22 -30.79 -7.84
N THR A 408 -11.80 -30.08 -6.88
CA THR A 408 -12.73 -28.97 -7.16
C THR A 408 -12.56 -27.81 -6.19
N SER A 409 -13.12 -26.66 -6.53
CA SER A 409 -13.25 -25.53 -5.60
C SER A 409 -14.53 -25.63 -4.75
N GLY A 410 -15.31 -26.68 -4.87
CA GLY A 410 -16.66 -26.74 -4.33
C GLY A 410 -17.47 -25.51 -4.76
N SER A 411 -18.26 -24.98 -3.85
CA SER A 411 -18.97 -23.70 -4.05
C SER A 411 -18.12 -22.47 -3.81
N SER A 412 -16.82 -22.62 -3.54
CA SER A 412 -15.88 -21.54 -3.14
C SER A 412 -16.36 -20.79 -1.89
N THR A 413 -16.94 -21.49 -0.93
CA THR A 413 -17.41 -20.92 0.34
C THR A 413 -16.71 -21.55 1.54
N LEU A 414 -16.76 -20.89 2.70
CA LEU A 414 -16.20 -21.40 3.95
C LEU A 414 -16.80 -22.77 4.38
N GLY A 415 -18.06 -23.04 4.00
CA GLY A 415 -18.73 -24.28 4.29
C GLY A 415 -18.50 -25.37 3.24
N ASP A 416 -18.10 -24.99 2.04
CA ASP A 416 -17.84 -25.87 0.90
C ASP A 416 -16.79 -25.24 0.00
N HIS A 417 -15.53 -25.47 0.32
CA HIS A 417 -14.36 -24.98 -0.43
C HIS A 417 -13.68 -26.07 -1.28
N GLY A 418 -14.32 -27.26 -1.37
CA GLY A 418 -13.73 -28.39 -2.09
C GLY A 418 -12.34 -28.71 -1.57
N ASP A 419 -11.37 -28.76 -2.48
CA ASP A 419 -9.97 -29.07 -2.20
C ASP A 419 -9.09 -27.83 -2.02
N LEU A 420 -9.70 -26.65 -2.01
CA LEU A 420 -8.98 -25.42 -1.68
C LEU A 420 -8.64 -25.38 -0.19
N THR A 421 -7.42 -24.96 0.13
CA THR A 421 -6.98 -24.71 1.50
C THR A 421 -6.18 -23.42 1.56
N VAL A 422 -5.97 -22.88 2.76
CA VAL A 422 -5.07 -21.73 2.95
C VAL A 422 -3.64 -22.21 2.81
N ILE A 423 -2.98 -21.88 1.70
CA ILE A 423 -1.63 -22.33 1.36
C ILE A 423 -0.56 -21.32 1.72
N GLY A 424 -0.90 -20.06 2.00
CA GLY A 424 0.06 -19.03 2.33
C GLY A 424 -0.57 -17.69 2.65
N ASN A 425 0.30 -16.70 2.86
CA ASN A 425 -0.10 -15.32 3.09
C ASN A 425 0.87 -14.34 2.43
N SER A 426 0.33 -13.41 1.63
CA SER A 426 1.12 -12.41 0.89
C SER A 426 1.51 -11.18 1.71
N TYR A 427 1.01 -11.06 2.95
CA TYR A 427 1.36 -9.97 3.84
C TYR A 427 2.80 -10.12 4.31
N ALA A 428 3.58 -9.01 4.24
CA ALA A 428 4.97 -9.01 4.66
C ALA A 428 5.06 -9.06 6.18
N ARG A 429 5.72 -10.11 6.72
CA ARG A 429 5.87 -10.35 8.15
C ARG A 429 7.34 -10.23 8.57
N TYR A 430 7.57 -9.76 9.79
CA TYR A 430 8.89 -9.56 10.36
C TYR A 430 9.78 -8.68 9.47
N ASN A 431 9.33 -7.43 9.27
CA ASN A 431 10.09 -6.42 8.56
C ASN A 431 11.27 -5.98 9.44
N PHE A 432 12.48 -6.02 8.91
CA PHE A 432 13.66 -5.66 9.67
C PHE A 432 14.58 -4.70 8.92
N GLY A 433 15.32 -3.91 9.71
CA GLY A 433 16.41 -3.08 9.25
C GLY A 433 17.63 -3.23 10.15
N LEU A 434 18.82 -3.27 9.57
CA LEU A 434 20.08 -3.29 10.30
C LEU A 434 21.03 -2.24 9.71
N THR A 435 21.40 -1.26 10.54
CA THR A 435 22.42 -0.27 10.19
C THR A 435 23.68 -0.54 10.99
N LEU A 436 24.81 -0.62 10.30
CA LEU A 436 26.15 -0.69 10.88
C LEU A 436 26.90 0.55 10.46
N ASP A 437 27.42 1.31 11.40
CA ASP A 437 28.22 2.49 11.12
C ASP A 437 29.51 2.51 11.94
N GLY A 438 30.54 3.15 11.41
CA GLY A 438 31.76 3.34 12.13
C GLY A 438 32.62 4.46 11.57
N SER A 439 33.50 5.01 12.44
CA SER A 439 34.45 6.04 12.04
C SER A 439 35.78 5.89 12.77
N TRP A 440 36.89 6.09 12.04
CA TRP A 440 38.24 6.01 12.55
C TRP A 440 39.18 6.92 11.76
N LYS A 441 39.79 7.91 12.42
CA LYS A 441 40.83 8.81 11.85
C LYS A 441 40.47 9.43 10.50
N GLY A 442 39.25 9.88 10.36
CA GLY A 442 38.73 10.46 9.11
C GLY A 442 38.08 9.47 8.15
N LEU A 443 38.34 8.17 8.28
CA LEU A 443 37.59 7.15 7.56
C LEU A 443 36.23 6.93 8.24
N ASP A 444 35.17 6.84 7.47
CA ASP A 444 33.84 6.47 7.93
C ASP A 444 33.20 5.43 7.00
N PHE A 445 32.34 4.59 7.55
CA PHE A 445 31.54 3.68 6.78
C PHE A 445 30.12 3.57 7.35
N SER A 446 29.19 3.26 6.48
CA SER A 446 27.80 2.92 6.84
C SER A 446 27.30 1.80 5.94
N VAL A 447 26.62 0.82 6.52
CA VAL A 447 25.95 -0.28 5.81
C VAL A 447 24.52 -0.35 6.29
N PHE A 448 23.58 -0.33 5.37
CA PHE A 448 22.16 -0.53 5.67
C PHE A 448 21.62 -1.78 4.97
N LEU A 449 21.10 -2.67 5.77
CA LEU A 449 20.43 -3.90 5.34
C LEU A 449 18.94 -3.78 5.65
N GLN A 450 18.11 -4.26 4.74
CA GLN A 450 16.65 -4.29 4.90
C GLN A 450 16.10 -5.62 4.41
N GLY A 451 15.03 -6.10 5.02
CA GLY A 451 14.38 -7.30 4.53
C GLY A 451 13.04 -7.61 5.16
N VAL A 452 12.45 -8.67 4.66
CA VAL A 452 11.21 -9.30 5.11
C VAL A 452 11.51 -10.77 5.35
N MET A 453 11.24 -11.29 6.56
CA MET A 453 11.63 -12.67 6.89
C MET A 453 10.60 -13.71 6.42
N LYS A 454 9.33 -13.30 6.25
CA LYS A 454 8.26 -14.20 5.81
C LYS A 454 7.27 -13.48 4.92
N ARG A 455 7.08 -13.98 3.73
CA ARG A 455 6.06 -13.55 2.76
C ARG A 455 5.89 -14.65 1.72
N ASP A 456 4.66 -15.11 1.51
CA ASP A 456 4.33 -15.96 0.38
C ASP A 456 3.77 -15.09 -0.74
N TYR A 457 4.01 -15.47 -1.99
CA TYR A 457 3.46 -14.71 -3.11
C TYR A 457 3.12 -15.64 -4.28
N TRP A 458 1.92 -15.46 -4.82
CA TRP A 458 1.50 -16.15 -6.04
C TRP A 458 1.84 -15.29 -7.25
N LEU A 459 2.75 -15.80 -8.07
CA LEU A 459 3.12 -15.17 -9.34
C LEU A 459 2.23 -15.70 -10.45
N SER A 460 1.42 -14.84 -11.03
CA SER A 460 0.61 -15.14 -12.20
C SER A 460 1.17 -14.45 -13.44
N GLY A 461 0.70 -14.88 -14.61
CA GLY A 461 0.99 -14.21 -15.87
C GLY A 461 2.22 -14.72 -16.60
N PRO A 462 2.44 -14.18 -17.81
CA PRO A 462 3.38 -14.73 -18.77
C PRO A 462 4.85 -14.61 -18.38
N TYR A 463 5.22 -13.63 -17.54
CA TYR A 463 6.60 -13.53 -17.07
C TYR A 463 7.01 -14.68 -16.16
N PHE A 464 6.08 -15.24 -15.38
CA PHE A 464 6.36 -16.40 -14.55
C PHE A 464 6.18 -17.72 -15.32
N TRP A 465 5.13 -17.82 -16.15
CA TRP A 465 4.76 -19.07 -16.81
C TRP A 465 5.34 -19.21 -18.22
N GLY A 466 6.00 -18.16 -18.72
CA GLY A 466 6.68 -18.17 -20.02
C GLY A 466 5.73 -18.34 -21.21
N ALA A 467 6.15 -19.18 -22.17
CA ALA A 467 5.39 -19.46 -23.39
C ALA A 467 4.05 -20.20 -23.15
N SER A 468 3.81 -20.69 -21.94
CA SER A 468 2.53 -21.28 -21.51
C SER A 468 1.47 -20.22 -21.18
N GLY A 469 1.78 -18.95 -21.35
CA GLY A 469 0.81 -17.87 -21.21
C GLY A 469 -0.15 -17.78 -22.39
N ASP A 470 -0.86 -16.67 -22.45
CA ASP A 470 -1.71 -16.31 -23.58
C ASP A 470 -0.87 -15.92 -24.80
N GLU A 471 -1.45 -15.88 -25.98
CA GLU A 471 -0.84 -15.37 -27.21
C GLU A 471 -0.36 -13.91 -27.07
N TRP A 472 -0.99 -13.17 -26.18
CA TRP A 472 -0.64 -11.80 -25.83
C TRP A 472 0.37 -11.76 -24.68
N GLN A 473 1.48 -11.06 -24.89
CA GLN A 473 2.50 -10.79 -23.86
C GLN A 473 3.25 -12.03 -23.34
N SER A 474 3.15 -13.19 -23.99
CA SER A 474 4.00 -14.34 -23.68
C SER A 474 5.47 -13.96 -23.80
N ALA A 475 6.27 -14.34 -22.82
CA ALA A 475 7.71 -14.08 -22.78
C ALA A 475 8.44 -15.38 -22.43
N CYS A 476 9.60 -15.59 -23.02
CA CYS A 476 10.50 -16.69 -22.69
C CYS A 476 11.80 -16.12 -22.13
N PHE A 477 12.13 -16.51 -20.91
CA PHE A 477 13.42 -16.27 -20.28
C PHE A 477 14.18 -17.59 -20.16
N THR A 478 15.45 -17.52 -19.82
CA THR A 478 16.32 -18.71 -19.67
C THR A 478 15.80 -19.66 -18.61
N GLU A 479 15.17 -19.17 -17.55
CA GLU A 479 14.55 -19.95 -16.48
C GLU A 479 13.42 -20.86 -16.99
N HIS A 480 12.70 -20.45 -18.02
CA HIS A 480 11.61 -21.24 -18.61
C HIS A 480 12.09 -22.43 -19.43
N LEU A 481 13.41 -22.53 -19.69
CA LEU A 481 13.99 -23.73 -20.32
C LEU A 481 14.01 -24.93 -19.39
N ASP A 482 13.86 -24.72 -18.06
CA ASP A 482 13.71 -25.77 -17.07
C ASP A 482 12.23 -26.24 -16.99
N TYR A 483 11.69 -26.69 -18.11
CA TYR A 483 10.37 -27.28 -18.22
C TYR A 483 10.46 -28.81 -18.39
N TRP A 484 9.41 -29.48 -17.98
CA TRP A 484 9.35 -30.93 -18.03
C TRP A 484 9.40 -31.48 -19.46
N THR A 485 10.30 -32.44 -19.67
CA THR A 485 10.39 -33.34 -20.80
C THR A 485 10.78 -34.74 -20.31
N PRO A 486 10.62 -35.80 -21.11
CA PRO A 486 11.11 -37.12 -20.72
C PRO A 486 12.62 -37.17 -20.39
N ASP A 487 13.40 -36.24 -20.96
CA ASP A 487 14.84 -36.10 -20.72
C ASP A 487 15.15 -35.14 -19.55
N ASN A 488 14.17 -34.43 -19.02
CA ASN A 488 14.27 -33.52 -17.89
C ASN A 488 13.11 -33.72 -16.89
N PRO A 489 13.06 -34.89 -16.20
CA PRO A 489 11.95 -35.26 -15.32
C PRO A 489 11.86 -34.45 -14.04
N ASP A 490 12.97 -33.87 -13.57
CA ASP A 490 13.08 -33.07 -12.35
C ASP A 490 12.88 -31.56 -12.60
N ALA A 491 12.35 -31.19 -13.78
CA ALA A 491 12.13 -29.80 -14.16
C ALA A 491 11.26 -29.04 -13.17
N TYR A 492 11.57 -27.75 -13.01
CA TYR A 492 10.76 -26.87 -12.16
C TYR A 492 9.39 -26.59 -12.77
N TYR A 493 9.32 -26.24 -14.08
CA TYR A 493 8.05 -25.95 -14.75
C TYR A 493 7.41 -27.21 -15.32
N PRO A 494 6.08 -27.30 -15.34
CA PRO A 494 5.38 -28.38 -16.01
C PRO A 494 5.56 -28.29 -17.53
N LYS A 495 5.10 -29.28 -18.25
CA LYS A 495 5.05 -29.30 -19.69
C LYS A 495 4.29 -28.06 -20.21
N PRO A 496 4.90 -27.23 -21.09
CA PRO A 496 4.27 -26.04 -21.61
C PRO A 496 3.18 -26.38 -22.65
N TYR A 497 2.07 -25.65 -22.58
CA TYR A 497 0.98 -25.75 -23.53
C TYR A 497 0.64 -24.36 -24.07
N PHE A 498 0.48 -24.24 -25.37
CA PHE A 498 0.00 -23.02 -25.99
C PHE A 498 -1.52 -22.93 -25.82
N GLY A 499 -1.99 -21.87 -25.17
CA GLY A 499 -3.41 -21.61 -24.94
C GLY A 499 -4.09 -22.50 -23.88
N GLY A 500 -3.35 -23.35 -23.17
CA GLY A 500 -3.88 -24.25 -22.14
C GLY A 500 -3.58 -23.83 -20.70
N ILE A 501 -3.67 -22.56 -20.39
CA ILE A 501 -3.16 -21.94 -19.14
C ILE A 501 -3.85 -22.41 -17.86
N THR A 502 -5.12 -22.81 -17.94
CA THR A 502 -5.89 -23.17 -16.73
C THR A 502 -5.50 -24.52 -16.13
N LYS A 503 -4.86 -25.40 -16.92
CA LYS A 503 -4.57 -26.78 -16.55
C LYS A 503 -3.57 -26.87 -15.39
N ASN A 504 -2.36 -26.31 -15.58
CA ASN A 504 -1.25 -26.40 -14.65
C ASN A 504 -1.04 -25.12 -13.80
N GLN A 505 -1.81 -24.04 -14.07
CA GLN A 505 -1.57 -22.71 -13.52
C GLN A 505 -2.60 -22.28 -12.46
N GLN A 506 -3.28 -23.24 -11.86
CA GLN A 506 -4.12 -22.95 -10.69
C GLN A 506 -3.26 -22.48 -9.51
N VAL A 507 -3.83 -21.64 -8.64
CA VAL A 507 -3.14 -21.24 -7.40
C VAL A 507 -2.88 -22.49 -6.57
N GLN A 508 -1.61 -22.78 -6.28
CA GLN A 508 -1.20 -24.07 -5.73
C GLN A 508 0.10 -24.02 -4.94
N THR A 509 0.34 -25.01 -4.12
CA THR A 509 1.52 -25.10 -3.25
C THR A 509 2.82 -25.28 -4.03
N GLY A 510 2.82 -25.96 -5.18
CA GLY A 510 4.03 -26.29 -5.95
C GLY A 510 4.73 -25.05 -6.54
N TYR A 511 3.98 -24.01 -6.84
CA TYR A 511 4.52 -22.78 -7.45
C TYR A 511 4.32 -21.54 -6.60
N LEU A 512 3.83 -21.69 -5.36
CA LEU A 512 3.78 -20.60 -4.40
C LEU A 512 5.22 -20.15 -4.05
N GLN A 513 5.51 -18.88 -4.29
CA GLN A 513 6.86 -18.37 -4.11
C GLN A 513 7.11 -17.89 -2.67
N ASN A 514 8.30 -18.15 -2.17
CA ASN A 514 8.80 -17.52 -0.95
C ASN A 514 9.42 -16.16 -1.29
N ALA A 515 8.67 -15.09 -1.06
CA ALA A 515 9.08 -13.71 -1.31
C ALA A 515 9.77 -13.05 -0.10
N ALA A 516 10.25 -13.82 0.87
CA ALA A 516 11.16 -13.33 1.89
C ALA A 516 12.47 -12.87 1.25
N TYR A 517 13.08 -11.82 1.80
CA TYR A 517 14.34 -11.31 1.25
C TYR A 517 15.18 -10.56 2.28
N LEU A 518 16.48 -10.50 2.00
CA LEU A 518 17.45 -9.60 2.60
C LEU A 518 18.15 -8.81 1.49
N ARG A 519 18.17 -7.49 1.62
CA ARG A 519 18.85 -6.60 0.66
C ARG A 519 19.89 -5.74 1.33
N VAL A 520 21.08 -5.68 0.71
CA VAL A 520 22.07 -4.64 1.02
C VAL A 520 21.62 -3.37 0.32
N LYS A 521 20.86 -2.54 1.08
CA LYS A 521 20.18 -1.34 0.56
C LYS A 521 21.16 -0.22 0.25
N ASN A 522 22.10 0.02 1.16
CA ASN A 522 23.08 1.06 0.99
C ASN A 522 24.40 0.66 1.67
N VAL A 523 25.49 0.92 0.99
CA VAL A 523 26.84 0.89 1.55
C VAL A 523 27.52 2.20 1.20
N GLN A 524 28.07 2.88 2.19
CA GLN A 524 28.84 4.10 1.98
C GLN A 524 30.16 4.01 2.69
N ILE A 525 31.24 4.41 2.03
CA ILE A 525 32.58 4.55 2.61
C ILE A 525 33.08 5.94 2.28
N GLY A 526 33.49 6.69 3.28
CA GLY A 526 33.97 8.07 3.14
C GLY A 526 35.31 8.30 3.82
N TYR A 527 36.02 9.31 3.37
CA TYR A 527 37.24 9.80 4.00
C TYR A 527 37.22 11.34 4.09
N THR A 528 37.30 11.82 5.31
CA THR A 528 37.40 13.28 5.60
C THR A 528 38.86 13.65 5.73
N LEU A 529 39.30 14.61 4.94
CA LEU A 529 40.67 15.12 4.97
C LEU A 529 41.01 15.75 6.34
N PRO A 530 42.27 15.63 6.78
CA PRO A 530 42.73 16.30 8.01
C PRO A 530 42.50 17.82 7.95
N LYS A 531 42.02 18.42 9.04
CA LYS A 531 41.76 19.87 9.13
C LYS A 531 43.00 20.71 8.78
N SER A 532 44.20 20.22 9.10
CA SER A 532 45.46 20.91 8.75
C SER A 532 45.68 21.08 7.24
N TRP A 533 45.01 20.30 6.40
CA TRP A 533 45.06 20.44 4.94
C TRP A 533 43.94 21.36 4.44
N THR A 534 42.72 21.18 4.91
CA THR A 534 41.54 21.89 4.43
C THR A 534 41.58 23.39 4.83
N GLN A 535 42.06 23.72 6.02
CA GLN A 535 42.21 25.09 6.49
C GLN A 535 43.17 25.95 5.63
N LYS A 536 44.17 25.34 5.00
CA LYS A 536 45.06 26.03 4.05
C LYS A 536 44.33 26.54 2.81
N ALA A 537 43.20 25.94 2.49
CA ALA A 537 42.33 26.28 1.36
C ALA A 537 41.04 27.01 1.82
N SER A 538 41.02 27.53 3.07
CA SER A 538 39.87 28.22 3.67
C SER A 538 38.59 27.34 3.69
N MET A 539 38.75 26.03 3.79
CA MET A 539 37.65 25.06 3.91
C MET A 539 37.62 24.48 5.33
N GLU A 540 36.44 24.35 5.92
CA GLU A 540 36.28 23.74 7.24
C GLU A 540 36.49 22.21 7.16
N SER A 541 35.89 21.57 6.17
CA SER A 541 36.07 20.14 5.93
C SER A 541 35.85 19.76 4.46
N VAL A 542 36.58 18.73 4.03
CA VAL A 542 36.40 18.08 2.71
C VAL A 542 36.30 16.58 2.94
N ARG A 543 35.19 15.98 2.48
CA ARG A 543 34.96 14.54 2.58
C ARG A 543 34.69 13.97 1.19
N PHE A 544 35.48 12.98 0.81
CA PHE A 544 35.23 12.14 -0.37
C PHE A 544 34.48 10.89 0.04
N TYR A 545 33.55 10.44 -0.78
CA TYR A 545 32.84 9.19 -0.50
C TYR A 545 32.47 8.42 -1.76
N VAL A 546 32.31 7.13 -1.58
CA VAL A 546 31.71 6.21 -2.55
C VAL A 546 30.49 5.58 -1.88
N SER A 547 29.38 5.53 -2.58
CA SER A 547 28.18 4.84 -2.12
C SER A 547 27.64 3.89 -3.17
N GLY A 548 27.00 2.83 -2.71
CA GLY A 548 26.31 1.87 -3.57
C GLY A 548 24.95 1.55 -3.01
N ASP A 549 23.92 1.59 -3.87
CA ASP A 549 22.54 1.28 -3.50
C ASP A 549 22.09 -0.02 -4.16
N ASN A 550 21.26 -0.80 -3.45
CA ASN A 550 20.69 -2.07 -3.89
C ASN A 550 21.75 -3.07 -4.42
N LEU A 551 22.89 -3.20 -3.70
CA LEU A 551 24.07 -3.91 -4.17
C LEU A 551 23.86 -5.42 -4.28
N LEU A 552 23.12 -6.02 -3.36
CA LEU A 552 22.86 -7.45 -3.29
C LEU A 552 21.46 -7.71 -2.75
N THR A 553 20.76 -8.66 -3.35
CA THR A 553 19.47 -9.18 -2.85
C THR A 553 19.58 -10.69 -2.72
N LEU A 554 19.24 -11.19 -1.54
CA LEU A 554 19.08 -12.62 -1.26
C LEU A 554 17.58 -12.88 -1.09
N THR A 555 17.01 -13.78 -1.88
CA THR A 555 15.58 -14.09 -1.86
C THR A 555 15.34 -15.50 -2.38
N GLY A 556 14.20 -16.08 -2.02
CA GLY A 556 13.75 -17.37 -2.54
C GLY A 556 12.79 -17.27 -3.72
N ILE A 557 12.47 -16.04 -4.16
CA ILE A 557 11.59 -15.85 -5.34
C ILE A 557 12.38 -16.08 -6.64
N SER A 558 11.66 -16.42 -7.72
CA SER A 558 12.27 -16.55 -9.05
C SER A 558 13.11 -15.33 -9.42
N ALA A 559 14.29 -15.57 -9.99
CA ALA A 559 15.30 -14.53 -10.30
C ALA A 559 14.83 -13.46 -11.29
N ILE A 560 13.75 -13.71 -12.02
CA ILE A 560 13.13 -12.76 -12.95
C ILE A 560 12.48 -11.60 -12.19
N PHE A 561 12.12 -11.80 -10.92
CA PHE A 561 11.33 -10.86 -10.13
C PHE A 561 12.15 -10.19 -9.02
N ASP A 562 11.85 -8.92 -8.76
CA ASP A 562 12.37 -8.23 -7.59
C ASP A 562 11.35 -8.34 -6.45
N PRO A 563 11.74 -8.83 -5.26
CA PRO A 563 10.81 -9.05 -4.14
C PRO A 563 10.15 -7.78 -3.59
N GLU A 564 10.67 -6.60 -3.91
CA GLU A 564 10.07 -5.32 -3.52
C GLU A 564 9.07 -4.78 -4.56
N THR A 565 9.11 -5.28 -5.82
CA THR A 565 8.27 -4.79 -6.92
C THR A 565 7.40 -5.90 -7.53
N LEU A 566 6.81 -6.74 -6.67
CA LEU A 566 6.00 -7.89 -7.11
C LEU A 566 4.63 -7.52 -7.63
N GLY A 567 4.02 -6.47 -7.09
CA GLY A 567 2.70 -6.00 -7.47
C GLY A 567 2.76 -4.97 -8.59
N GLY A 568 1.58 -4.59 -9.09
CA GLY A 568 1.40 -3.52 -10.09
C GLY A 568 0.07 -3.70 -10.80
N ASP A 569 -0.50 -2.62 -11.33
CA ASP A 569 -1.81 -2.62 -12.01
C ASP A 569 -1.87 -3.56 -13.22
N TRP A 570 -0.71 -3.86 -13.80
CA TRP A 570 -0.57 -4.71 -14.98
C TRP A 570 -0.10 -6.14 -14.66
N GLY A 571 0.02 -6.48 -13.37
CA GLY A 571 0.44 -7.80 -12.88
C GLY A 571 1.93 -7.92 -12.56
N PRO A 572 2.34 -9.08 -11.98
CA PRO A 572 3.69 -9.33 -11.54
C PRO A 572 4.74 -9.20 -12.66
N GLY A 573 5.88 -8.61 -12.32
CA GLY A 573 7.02 -8.44 -13.25
C GLY A 573 6.90 -7.27 -14.24
N LYS A 574 5.81 -6.52 -14.21
CA LYS A 574 5.59 -5.36 -15.09
C LYS A 574 5.94 -4.01 -14.44
N LEU A 575 6.43 -4.01 -13.21
CA LEU A 575 7.05 -2.86 -12.58
C LEU A 575 8.54 -2.84 -12.87
N TYR A 576 9.10 -1.63 -12.99
CA TYR A 576 10.53 -1.48 -13.20
C TYR A 576 11.28 -1.95 -11.93
N PRO A 577 12.25 -2.88 -12.02
CA PRO A 577 12.98 -3.38 -10.87
C PRO A 577 13.89 -2.30 -10.28
N LEU A 578 14.22 -2.43 -9.01
CA LEU A 578 15.15 -1.51 -8.35
C LEU A 578 16.54 -1.60 -8.96
N GLN A 579 17.07 -0.44 -9.33
CA GLN A 579 18.39 -0.36 -9.96
C GLN A 579 19.51 -0.43 -8.92
N ARG A 580 20.61 -1.08 -9.29
CA ARG A 580 21.89 -0.96 -8.58
C ARG A 580 22.55 0.34 -9.00
N THR A 581 22.85 1.20 -8.02
CA THR A 581 23.48 2.50 -8.27
C THR A 581 24.81 2.58 -7.54
N ILE A 582 25.85 3.07 -8.20
CA ILE A 582 27.14 3.38 -7.59
C ILE A 582 27.40 4.86 -7.81
N SER A 583 27.68 5.58 -6.74
CA SER A 583 27.91 7.01 -6.75
C SER A 583 29.23 7.37 -6.11
N VAL A 584 29.87 8.40 -6.62
CA VAL A 584 31.08 9.03 -6.05
C VAL A 584 30.76 10.49 -5.78
N GLY A 585 31.11 10.98 -4.61
CA GLY A 585 30.80 12.35 -4.23
C GLY A 585 31.87 13.01 -3.37
N VAL A 586 31.78 14.34 -3.32
CA VAL A 586 32.63 15.20 -2.49
C VAL A 586 31.74 16.18 -1.75
N ASN A 587 31.88 16.22 -0.43
CA ASN A 587 31.25 17.23 0.42
C ASN A 587 32.31 18.26 0.86
N VAL A 588 32.04 19.52 0.61
CA VAL A 588 32.94 20.64 1.02
C VAL A 588 32.16 21.60 1.90
N ASN A 589 32.66 21.85 3.11
CA ASN A 589 32.13 22.87 4.02
C ASN A 589 33.18 23.99 4.12
N PHE A 590 32.70 25.24 4.04
CA PHE A 590 33.52 26.45 4.10
C PHE A 590 33.42 27.12 5.45
#